data_95f7cc2719e5a37665b1a56d8520ff18
#
_entry.id   95f7cc2719e5a37665b1a56d8520ff18
#
_cell.length_a   1.000
_cell.length_b   1.000
_cell.length_c   1.000
_cell.angle_alpha   90.00
_cell.angle_beta   90.00
_cell.angle_gamma   90.00
#
_symmetry.space_group_name_H-M   'P 1'
#
loop_
_entity.id
_entity.type
_entity.pdbx_description
1 polymer ?
#
loop_
_entity_poly.entity_id
_entity_poly.type
_entity_poly.pdbx_seq_one_letter_code
_entity_poly.pdbx_strand_id
1 'polypeptide(L)'
;MKAIRKGFTLVELLIVVLIIGALTFVAIPKLAMTVVNLGWSQTGAERMAAAIRHCRTLAIANASTYPQGFRLSMTGAPSGYTGFQIVNVQTGAIIESDTIASNVTCTGANDFVFGPLGNRTGDTDNLTVSGGGKTYVISVVTSTGMVKCTLQ
;
A
#
# COMPACT_ATOMS: atom_id res chain seq x y z
N MET A 1 29.41 -60.41 -1.60
CA MET A 1 29.08 -59.73 -2.86
C MET A 1 29.52 -58.29 -2.78
N LYS A 2 30.47 -57.86 -3.63
CA LYS A 2 31.00 -56.50 -3.62
C LYS A 2 30.13 -55.66 -4.58
N ALA A 3 29.34 -54.73 -4.05
CA ALA A 3 28.51 -53.85 -4.87
C ALA A 3 29.41 -52.92 -5.70
N ILE A 4 29.34 -53.04 -7.01
CA ILE A 4 30.03 -52.15 -7.97
C ILE A 4 29.31 -50.84 -7.94
N ARG A 5 29.93 -49.80 -7.33
CA ARG A 5 29.45 -48.44 -7.39
C ARG A 5 29.69 -47.89 -8.80
N LYS A 6 28.63 -47.72 -9.58
CA LYS A 6 28.69 -47.04 -10.88
C LYS A 6 28.95 -45.57 -10.60
N GLY A 7 30.06 -45.04 -11.09
CA GLY A 7 30.32 -43.60 -11.08
C GLY A 7 29.55 -42.89 -12.19
N PHE A 8 29.21 -41.63 -11.96
CA PHE A 8 28.61 -40.76 -12.98
C PHE A 8 29.60 -40.50 -14.13
N THR A 9 29.10 -40.51 -15.34
CA THR A 9 29.89 -40.11 -16.50
C THR A 9 29.98 -38.62 -16.62
N LEU A 10 31.07 -38.12 -17.19
CA LEU A 10 31.26 -36.66 -17.40
C LEU A 10 30.12 -36.05 -18.24
N VAL A 11 29.63 -36.81 -19.23
CA VAL A 11 28.52 -36.42 -20.10
C VAL A 11 27.21 -36.30 -19.34
N GLU A 12 26.93 -37.23 -18.41
CA GLU A 12 25.73 -37.22 -17.57
C GLU A 12 25.70 -35.97 -16.66
N LEU A 13 26.86 -35.62 -16.08
CA LEU A 13 26.97 -34.39 -15.27
C LEU A 13 26.77 -33.14 -16.11
N LEU A 14 27.30 -33.10 -17.34
CA LEU A 14 27.13 -31.98 -18.28
C LEU A 14 25.67 -31.78 -18.67
N ILE A 15 24.93 -32.87 -18.96
CA ILE A 15 23.50 -32.82 -19.28
C ILE A 15 22.70 -32.28 -18.10
N VAL A 16 22.98 -32.73 -16.85
CA VAL A 16 22.29 -32.28 -15.65
C VAL A 16 22.47 -30.77 -15.43
N VAL A 17 23.71 -30.26 -15.58
CA VAL A 17 23.99 -28.82 -15.44
C VAL A 17 23.28 -28.01 -16.52
N LEU A 18 23.23 -28.48 -17.77
CA LEU A 18 22.49 -27.82 -18.84
C LEU A 18 20.98 -27.76 -18.55
N ILE A 19 20.38 -28.84 -18.06
CA ILE A 19 18.95 -28.89 -17.70
C ILE A 19 18.66 -27.92 -16.58
N ILE A 20 19.47 -27.93 -15.49
CA ILE A 20 19.31 -27.01 -14.36
C ILE A 20 19.47 -25.55 -14.83
N GLY A 21 20.47 -25.26 -15.66
CA GLY A 21 20.66 -23.94 -16.25
C GLY A 21 19.47 -23.44 -17.07
N ALA A 22 18.91 -24.30 -17.91
CA ALA A 22 17.74 -23.98 -18.72
C ALA A 22 16.49 -23.72 -17.83
N LEU A 23 16.27 -24.53 -16.79
CA LEU A 23 15.16 -24.37 -15.86
C LEU A 23 15.27 -23.09 -15.04
N THR A 24 16.46 -22.75 -14.55
CA THR A 24 16.67 -21.51 -13.78
C THR A 24 16.43 -20.26 -14.62
N PHE A 25 16.84 -20.27 -15.89
CA PHE A 25 16.63 -19.15 -16.81
C PHE A 25 15.13 -18.83 -17.03
N VAL A 26 14.26 -19.84 -17.00
CA VAL A 26 12.81 -19.67 -17.18
C VAL A 26 12.11 -19.36 -15.84
N ALA A 27 12.55 -19.95 -14.73
CA ALA A 27 11.87 -19.86 -13.44
C ALA A 27 12.08 -18.50 -12.74
N ILE A 28 13.29 -17.95 -12.79
CA ILE A 28 13.64 -16.72 -12.07
C ILE A 28 12.78 -15.51 -12.48
N PRO A 29 12.61 -15.15 -13.76
CA PRO A 29 11.82 -13.98 -14.14
C PRO A 29 10.34 -14.10 -13.76
N LYS A 30 9.76 -15.29 -13.81
CA LYS A 30 8.35 -15.51 -13.44
C LYS A 30 8.10 -15.32 -11.94
N LEU A 31 9.00 -15.82 -11.11
CA LEU A 31 8.89 -15.67 -9.64
C LEU A 31 9.09 -14.20 -9.20
N ALA A 32 10.06 -13.51 -9.79
CA ALA A 32 10.32 -12.12 -9.47
C ALA A 32 9.12 -11.20 -9.75
N MET A 33 8.46 -11.34 -10.90
CA MET A 33 7.29 -10.54 -11.26
C MET A 33 6.10 -10.78 -10.31
N THR A 34 5.87 -12.02 -9.88
CA THR A 34 4.75 -12.35 -8.99
C THR A 34 4.95 -11.77 -7.58
N VAL A 35 6.15 -11.87 -7.03
CA VAL A 35 6.46 -11.35 -5.68
C VAL A 35 6.41 -9.82 -5.66
N VAL A 36 6.95 -9.16 -6.67
CA VAL A 36 6.93 -7.69 -6.78
C VAL A 36 5.49 -7.19 -6.88
N ASN A 37 4.66 -7.78 -7.75
CA ASN A 37 3.27 -7.34 -7.92
C ASN A 37 2.42 -7.52 -6.65
N LEU A 38 2.65 -8.58 -5.86
CA LEU A 38 1.92 -8.82 -4.61
C LEU A 38 2.23 -7.80 -3.50
N GLY A 39 3.41 -7.18 -3.53
CA GLY A 39 3.85 -6.19 -2.53
C GLY A 39 3.27 -4.78 -2.75
N TRP A 40 2.90 -4.41 -3.97
CA TRP A 40 2.54 -3.04 -4.30
C TRP A 40 1.27 -2.55 -3.60
N SER A 41 0.21 -3.35 -3.58
CA SER A 41 -1.05 -2.98 -2.92
C SER A 41 -0.90 -2.88 -1.40
N GLN A 42 -0.13 -3.77 -0.78
CA GLN A 42 0.14 -3.72 0.64
C GLN A 42 0.91 -2.45 1.00
N THR A 43 2.03 -2.19 0.31
CA THR A 43 2.84 -0.99 0.52
C THR A 43 2.03 0.28 0.28
N GLY A 44 1.21 0.31 -0.79
CA GLY A 44 0.32 1.42 -1.09
C GLY A 44 -0.71 1.64 0.01
N ALA A 45 -1.36 0.59 0.49
CA ALA A 45 -2.36 0.66 1.56
C ALA A 45 -1.74 1.11 2.90
N GLU A 46 -0.58 0.58 3.26
CA GLU A 46 0.15 1.00 4.48
C GLU A 46 0.59 2.45 4.41
N ARG A 47 1.08 2.92 3.24
CA ARG A 47 1.44 4.31 3.01
C ARG A 47 0.24 5.24 3.16
N MET A 48 -0.91 4.89 2.56
CA MET A 48 -2.16 5.65 2.71
C MET A 48 -2.64 5.65 4.16
N ALA A 49 -2.63 4.51 4.84
CA ALA A 49 -2.99 4.43 6.25
C ALA A 49 -2.06 5.27 7.15
N ALA A 50 -0.76 5.33 6.83
CA ALA A 50 0.21 6.17 7.52
C ALA A 50 -0.09 7.66 7.31
N ALA A 51 -0.39 8.09 6.07
CA ALA A 51 -0.75 9.46 5.76
C ALA A 51 -2.04 9.90 6.50
N ILE A 52 -3.05 9.03 6.56
CA ILE A 52 -4.27 9.31 7.31
C ILE A 52 -3.98 9.45 8.82
N ARG A 53 -3.12 8.57 9.39
CA ARG A 53 -2.68 8.69 10.79
C ARG A 53 -1.88 9.98 11.02
N HIS A 54 -1.03 10.36 10.08
CA HIS A 54 -0.27 11.62 10.14
C HIS A 54 -1.22 12.82 10.17
N CYS A 55 -2.21 12.88 9.27
CA CYS A 55 -3.24 13.92 9.26
C CYS A 55 -3.96 14.03 10.62
N ARG A 56 -4.34 12.90 11.22
CA ARG A 56 -4.92 12.85 12.56
C ARG A 56 -3.96 13.40 13.63
N THR A 57 -2.70 13.03 13.58
CA THR A 57 -1.67 13.51 14.52
C THR A 57 -1.49 15.02 14.43
N LEU A 58 -1.47 15.58 13.22
CA LEU A 58 -1.43 17.02 12.99
C LEU A 58 -2.64 17.74 13.60
N ALA A 59 -3.84 17.15 13.45
CA ALA A 59 -5.07 17.72 14.02
C ALA A 59 -5.00 17.78 15.55
N ILE A 60 -4.49 16.75 16.21
CA ILE A 60 -4.32 16.72 17.68
C ILE A 60 -3.20 17.66 18.12
N ALA A 61 -2.04 17.61 17.48
CA ALA A 61 -0.87 18.39 17.86
C ALA A 61 -1.10 19.91 17.73
N ASN A 62 -1.92 20.32 16.78
CA ASN A 62 -2.22 21.74 16.51
C ASN A 62 -3.62 22.15 16.96
N ALA A 63 -4.26 21.41 17.85
CA ALA A 63 -5.65 21.63 18.28
C ALA A 63 -5.92 23.03 18.84
N SER A 64 -4.94 23.61 19.55
CA SER A 64 -5.05 24.96 20.11
C SER A 64 -4.93 26.06 19.07
N THR A 65 -4.14 25.84 18.00
CA THR A 65 -3.88 26.84 16.97
C THR A 65 -4.88 26.74 15.82
N TYR A 66 -5.27 25.51 15.48
CA TYR A 66 -6.17 25.22 14.36
C TYR A 66 -7.35 24.33 14.83
N PRO A 67 -8.33 24.89 15.53
CA PRO A 67 -9.44 24.15 16.11
C PRO A 67 -10.37 23.49 15.05
N GLN A 68 -10.31 23.89 13.79
CA GLN A 68 -11.05 23.24 12.71
C GLN A 68 -10.37 21.93 12.24
N GLY A 69 -9.14 21.68 12.69
CA GLY A 69 -8.41 20.46 12.38
C GLY A 69 -7.78 20.40 10.99
N PHE A 70 -7.53 19.18 10.54
CA PHE A 70 -6.85 18.89 9.26
C PHE A 70 -7.65 17.90 8.44
N ARG A 71 -7.51 17.98 7.13
CA ARG A 71 -8.15 17.11 6.16
C ARG A 71 -7.11 16.47 5.25
N LEU A 72 -7.15 15.15 5.10
CA LEU A 72 -6.49 14.47 3.98
C LEU A 72 -7.51 14.39 2.85
N SER A 73 -7.21 15.01 1.71
CA SER A 73 -8.05 15.05 0.52
C SER A 73 -7.37 14.27 -0.61
N MET A 74 -8.12 13.40 -1.26
CA MET A 74 -7.65 12.65 -2.42
C MET A 74 -7.63 13.53 -3.65
N THR A 75 -6.66 13.33 -4.55
CA THR A 75 -6.54 14.05 -5.81
C THR A 75 -6.80 13.11 -6.98
N GLY A 76 -7.47 13.61 -8.02
CA GLY A 76 -7.89 12.82 -9.17
C GLY A 76 -9.38 12.48 -9.15
N ALA A 77 -9.79 11.54 -10.00
CA ALA A 77 -11.18 11.10 -10.08
C ALA A 77 -11.50 10.01 -9.05
N PRO A 78 -12.73 9.94 -8.52
CA PRO A 78 -13.15 8.89 -7.58
C PRO A 78 -13.03 7.45 -8.12
N SER A 79 -12.99 7.29 -9.43
CA SER A 79 -12.74 6.02 -10.11
C SER A 79 -11.28 5.57 -10.09
N GLY A 80 -10.36 6.45 -9.68
CA GLY A 80 -8.93 6.17 -9.57
C GLY A 80 -8.16 7.41 -9.15
N TYR A 81 -7.90 7.53 -7.86
CA TYR A 81 -7.12 8.64 -7.33
C TYR A 81 -5.65 8.53 -7.73
N THR A 82 -5.04 9.68 -8.03
CA THR A 82 -3.64 9.79 -8.46
C THR A 82 -2.70 10.27 -7.36
N GLY A 83 -3.25 10.79 -6.26
CA GLY A 83 -2.48 11.28 -5.14
C GLY A 83 -3.36 11.70 -3.97
N PHE A 84 -2.76 12.32 -2.98
CA PHE A 84 -3.45 12.92 -1.85
C PHE A 84 -2.71 14.17 -1.36
N GLN A 85 -3.42 14.99 -0.61
CA GLN A 85 -2.86 16.15 0.08
C GLN A 85 -3.43 16.30 1.48
N ILE A 86 -2.59 16.74 2.42
CA ILE A 86 -3.01 17.12 3.76
C ILE A 86 -3.18 18.63 3.81
N VAL A 87 -4.37 19.07 4.16
CA VAL A 87 -4.78 20.49 4.12
C VAL A 87 -5.22 20.91 5.51
N ASN A 88 -4.79 22.08 5.93
CA ASN A 88 -5.34 22.73 7.12
C ASN A 88 -6.75 23.25 6.78
N VAL A 89 -7.76 22.77 7.50
CA VAL A 89 -9.17 23.10 7.20
C VAL A 89 -9.46 24.59 7.38
N GLN A 90 -8.80 25.22 8.35
CA GLN A 90 -9.04 26.63 8.69
C GLN A 90 -8.39 27.62 7.71
N THR A 91 -7.17 27.32 7.26
CA THR A 91 -6.38 28.23 6.42
C THR A 91 -6.41 27.87 4.93
N GLY A 92 -6.80 26.63 4.61
CA GLY A 92 -6.69 26.08 3.25
C GLY A 92 -5.26 25.75 2.83
N ALA A 93 -4.27 25.91 3.71
CA ALA A 93 -2.87 25.65 3.39
C ALA A 93 -2.62 24.16 3.20
N ILE A 94 -1.94 23.80 2.12
CA ILE A 94 -1.45 22.44 1.89
C ILE A 94 -0.18 22.25 2.71
N ILE A 95 -0.20 21.26 3.61
CA ILE A 95 0.92 20.92 4.49
C ILE A 95 1.83 19.90 3.83
N GLU A 96 1.20 18.92 3.18
CA GLU A 96 1.89 17.81 2.52
C GLU A 96 1.09 17.36 1.30
N SER A 97 1.78 16.92 0.27
CA SER A 97 1.16 16.28 -0.89
C SER A 97 2.02 15.13 -1.38
N ASP A 98 1.39 14.06 -1.85
CA ASP A 98 2.09 12.89 -2.36
C ASP A 98 1.28 12.22 -3.47
N THR A 99 1.97 11.43 -4.29
CA THR A 99 1.39 10.73 -5.44
C THR A 99 1.22 9.25 -5.14
N ILE A 100 0.17 8.66 -5.70
CA ILE A 100 -0.08 7.22 -5.66
C ILE A 100 0.66 6.57 -6.82
N ALA A 101 1.34 5.47 -6.57
CA ALA A 101 2.04 4.72 -7.61
C ALA A 101 1.06 4.22 -8.67
N SER A 102 1.42 4.30 -9.95
CA SER A 102 0.55 3.97 -11.10
C SER A 102 0.09 2.51 -11.17
N ASN A 103 0.75 1.62 -10.45
CA ASN A 103 0.42 0.19 -10.31
C ASN A 103 -0.54 -0.11 -9.14
N VAL A 104 -1.01 0.92 -8.46
CA VAL A 104 -1.98 0.85 -7.36
C VAL A 104 -3.20 1.70 -7.73
N THR A 105 -4.39 1.15 -7.58
CA THR A 105 -5.64 1.85 -7.79
C THR A 105 -6.29 2.14 -6.43
N CYS A 106 -6.59 3.40 -6.16
CA CYS A 106 -7.29 3.84 -4.97
C CYS A 106 -8.68 4.37 -5.36
N THR A 107 -9.73 3.90 -4.68
CA THR A 107 -11.12 4.29 -4.94
C THR A 107 -11.90 4.41 -3.62
N GLY A 108 -13.04 5.10 -3.64
CA GLY A 108 -13.92 5.24 -2.47
C GLY A 108 -13.83 6.60 -1.82
N ALA A 109 -13.56 6.65 -0.52
CA ALA A 109 -13.54 7.90 0.25
C ALA A 109 -12.70 9.00 -0.42
N ASN A 110 -13.31 10.18 -0.54
CA ASN A 110 -12.66 11.34 -1.15
C ASN A 110 -11.80 12.12 -0.15
N ASP A 111 -12.23 12.16 1.12
CA ASP A 111 -11.49 12.86 2.15
C ASP A 111 -11.63 12.22 3.54
N PHE A 112 -10.70 12.58 4.42
CA PHE A 112 -10.69 12.20 5.82
C PHE A 112 -10.42 13.44 6.65
N VAL A 113 -11.46 13.96 7.30
CA VAL A 113 -11.37 15.16 8.15
C VAL A 113 -11.23 14.75 9.59
N PHE A 114 -10.24 15.32 10.29
CA PHE A 114 -9.99 15.09 11.70
C PHE A 114 -10.12 16.39 12.51
N GLY A 115 -10.97 16.34 13.52
CA GLY A 115 -11.11 17.41 14.49
C GLY A 115 -9.96 17.46 15.50
N PRO A 116 -9.96 18.47 16.39
CA PRO A 116 -8.89 18.70 17.37
C PRO A 116 -8.72 17.59 18.40
N LEU A 117 -9.73 16.76 18.61
CA LEU A 117 -9.64 15.57 19.47
C LEU A 117 -9.17 14.33 18.73
N GLY A 118 -8.88 14.45 17.43
CA GLY A 118 -8.48 13.33 16.57
C GLY A 118 -9.62 12.40 16.16
N ASN A 119 -10.85 12.78 16.43
CA ASN A 119 -12.04 12.11 15.92
C ASN A 119 -12.24 12.43 14.43
N ARG A 120 -12.77 11.47 13.67
CA ARG A 120 -13.15 11.71 12.28
C ARG A 120 -14.47 12.49 12.23
N THR A 121 -14.51 13.54 11.42
CA THR A 121 -15.71 14.32 11.12
C THR A 121 -16.04 14.22 9.65
N GLY A 122 -17.32 14.32 9.28
CA GLY A 122 -17.77 14.21 7.90
C GLY A 122 -18.08 12.77 7.48
N ASP A 123 -17.81 12.48 6.24
CA ASP A 123 -18.16 11.21 5.59
C ASP A 123 -17.46 10.01 6.22
N THR A 124 -18.16 8.86 6.28
CA THR A 124 -17.67 7.62 6.92
C THR A 124 -17.19 6.58 5.90
N ASP A 125 -17.16 6.92 4.63
CA ASP A 125 -16.76 6.01 3.56
C ASP A 125 -15.33 5.47 3.75
N ASN A 126 -15.12 4.27 3.23
CA ASN A 126 -13.83 3.60 3.27
C ASN A 126 -13.04 3.89 2.00
N LEU A 127 -11.72 3.86 2.11
CA LEU A 127 -10.82 3.90 0.96
C LEU A 127 -10.39 2.48 0.61
N THR A 128 -10.55 2.12 -0.66
CA THR A 128 -10.13 0.82 -1.20
C THR A 128 -8.85 0.98 -2.00
N VAL A 129 -7.84 0.16 -1.70
CA VAL A 129 -6.53 0.16 -2.35
C VAL A 129 -6.30 -1.20 -2.99
N SER A 130 -6.21 -1.25 -4.31
CA SER A 130 -6.06 -2.47 -5.10
C SER A 130 -4.78 -2.44 -5.92
N GLY A 131 -4.14 -3.61 -6.07
CA GLY A 131 -2.95 -3.78 -6.91
C GLY A 131 -2.39 -5.20 -6.77
N GLY A 132 -1.81 -5.73 -7.84
CA GLY A 132 -1.21 -7.07 -7.82
C GLY A 132 -2.15 -8.21 -7.43
N GLY A 133 -3.45 -8.06 -7.67
CA GLY A 133 -4.47 -9.08 -7.36
C GLY A 133 -4.93 -9.11 -5.90
N LYS A 134 -4.52 -8.15 -5.07
CA LYS A 134 -4.99 -7.99 -3.69
C LYS A 134 -5.67 -6.66 -3.51
N THR A 135 -6.67 -6.64 -2.62
CA THR A 135 -7.44 -5.46 -2.25
C THR A 135 -7.40 -5.24 -0.76
N TYR A 136 -7.06 -4.02 -0.35
CA TYR A 136 -7.06 -3.58 1.04
C TYR A 136 -8.14 -2.52 1.24
N VAL A 137 -8.82 -2.58 2.37
CA VAL A 137 -9.79 -1.56 2.77
C VAL A 137 -9.25 -0.80 3.97
N ILE A 138 -9.18 0.51 3.84
CA ILE A 138 -8.81 1.43 4.90
C ILE A 138 -10.07 2.08 5.44
N SER A 139 -10.37 1.83 6.70
CA SER A 139 -11.49 2.41 7.43
C SER A 139 -10.99 3.25 8.60
N VAL A 140 -11.75 4.28 8.94
CA VAL A 140 -11.46 5.15 10.07
C VAL A 140 -12.65 5.17 11.01
N VAL A 141 -12.43 4.77 12.26
CA VAL A 141 -13.47 4.79 13.30
C VAL A 141 -13.80 6.24 13.66
N THR A 142 -15.06 6.64 13.49
CA THR A 142 -15.50 8.03 13.62
C THR A 142 -15.19 8.63 15.00
N SER A 143 -15.52 7.91 16.08
CA SER A 143 -15.38 8.40 17.46
C SER A 143 -13.92 8.56 17.90
N THR A 144 -13.04 7.66 17.47
CA THR A 144 -11.63 7.63 17.93
C THR A 144 -10.64 8.10 16.88
N GLY A 145 -11.04 8.18 15.61
CA GLY A 145 -10.13 8.42 14.48
C GLY A 145 -9.13 7.29 14.26
N MET A 146 -9.37 6.09 14.82
CA MET A 146 -8.48 4.96 14.65
C MET A 146 -8.53 4.44 13.21
N VAL A 147 -7.37 4.34 12.57
CA VAL A 147 -7.22 3.86 11.20
C VAL A 147 -6.98 2.36 11.21
N LYS A 148 -7.84 1.61 10.52
CA LYS A 148 -7.71 0.17 10.29
C LYS A 148 -7.43 -0.07 8.81
N CYS A 149 -6.50 -0.96 8.52
CA CYS A 149 -6.22 -1.46 7.17
C CYS A 149 -6.41 -2.98 7.18
N THR A 150 -7.33 -3.47 6.37
CA THR A 150 -7.71 -4.89 6.32
C THR A 150 -7.61 -5.41 4.91
N LEU A 151 -7.06 -6.62 4.74
CA LEU A 151 -7.09 -7.35 3.47
C LEU A 151 -8.53 -7.88 3.26
N GLN A 152 -9.03 -7.71 2.04
CA GLN A 152 -10.34 -8.17 1.63
C GLN A 152 -10.27 -9.50 0.85
#